data_5b32731112a22a07461d1a503cd93333
#
_entry.id   5b32731112a22a07461d1a503cd93333
#
_cell.length_a   1.000
_cell.length_b   1.000
_cell.length_c   1.000
_cell.angle_alpha   90.00
_cell.angle_beta   90.00
_cell.angle_gamma   90.00
#
_symmetry.space_group_name_H-M   'P 1'
#
loop_
_entity.id
_entity.type
_entity.pdbx_description
1 polymer ?
#
loop_
_entity_poly.entity_id
_entity_poly.type
_entity_poly.pdbx_seq_one_letter_code
_entity_poly.pdbx_strand_id
1 'polypeptide(L)'
;MAGVVVAAGSMLAIPAFADDGFPFGMEMRLDVAPQPGSKRLPTLEIGDSGEATLELWCKGGKGQFSVAGNTVIFVAGPFSDRACPPARAQADDDLVAALSEAATWKRQGDQVSFIGPKALHFRINTN
;
A
#
# COMPACT_ATOMS: atom_id res chain seq x y z
N MET A 1 -22.28 -7.19 51.11
CA MET A 1 -22.17 -6.96 50.64
C MET A 1 -21.73 -6.68 49.57
N ALA A 2 -21.53 -6.67 49.04
CA ALA A 2 -21.09 -6.36 48.30
C ALA A 2 -20.71 -6.15 47.25
N GLY A 3 -20.45 -6.10 46.75
CA GLY A 3 -19.93 -5.95 45.97
C GLY A 3 -19.69 -5.59 44.83
N VAL A 4 -19.53 -5.50 44.32
CA VAL A 4 -19.23 -5.18 43.40
C VAL A 4 -18.77 -4.89 42.40
N VAL A 5 -18.57 -4.78 41.86
CA VAL A 5 -18.10 -4.46 41.02
C VAL A 5 -17.74 -4.24 39.94
N VAL A 6 -17.59 -4.20 39.42
CA VAL A 6 -17.21 -3.97 38.51
C VAL A 6 -16.75 -3.70 37.53
N ALA A 7 -16.56 -3.55 37.20
CA ALA A 7 -16.08 -3.19 36.36
C ALA A 7 -15.79 -3.04 35.31
N ALA A 8 -15.74 -2.98 35.06
CA ALA A 8 -15.43 -2.70 34.21
C ALA A 8 -14.96 -2.57 33.20
N GLY A 9 -14.71 -2.53 32.92
CA GLY A 9 -14.14 -2.37 32.03
C GLY A 9 -14.03 -2.09 30.99
N SER A 10 -14.12 -1.95 30.72
CA SER A 10 -13.98 -1.62 29.86
C SER A 10 -13.46 -1.37 28.92
N MET A 11 -13.22 -1.19 28.55
CA MET A 11 -12.70 -0.85 27.76
C MET A 11 -12.52 -0.81 26.72
N LEU A 12 -12.50 -0.96 26.31
CA LEU A 12 -12.37 -0.96 25.38
C LEU A 12 -12.16 -0.30 24.42
N ALA A 13 -12.29 0.22 24.14
CA ALA A 13 -12.09 1.11 23.48
C ALA A 13 -11.53 0.99 22.35
N ILE A 14 -11.19 0.86 21.77
CA ILE A 14 -10.54 0.78 20.82
C ILE A 14 -10.76 1.17 19.62
N PRO A 15 -11.29 1.25 19.15
CA PRO A 15 -11.52 1.55 18.01
C PRO A 15 -11.04 2.31 17.10
N ALA A 16 -10.89 3.09 17.21
CA ALA A 16 -10.40 3.96 16.40
C ALA A 16 -9.61 3.53 15.32
N PHE A 17 -9.11 2.53 15.29
CA PHE A 17 -8.26 2.25 14.31
C PHE A 17 -8.78 1.51 13.19
N ALA A 18 -10.01 1.28 13.15
CA ALA A 18 -10.59 0.59 12.04
C ALA A 18 -10.25 1.26 10.76
N ASP A 19 -10.14 2.59 10.78
CA ASP A 19 -9.85 3.33 9.57
C ASP A 19 -8.42 3.23 9.15
N ASP A 20 -7.56 2.74 10.04
CA ASP A 20 -6.15 2.64 9.78
C ASP A 20 -5.74 1.22 9.44
N GLY A 21 -6.68 0.39 9.04
CA GLY A 21 -6.37 -0.96 8.62
C GLY A 21 -5.70 -0.99 7.25
N PHE A 22 -5.18 -2.15 6.91
CA PHE A 22 -4.55 -2.32 5.61
C PHE A 22 -5.57 -2.01 4.52
N PRO A 23 -5.17 -1.30 3.47
CA PRO A 23 -6.12 -0.78 2.49
C PRO A 23 -6.62 -1.81 1.48
N PHE A 24 -7.20 -2.88 1.98
CA PHE A 24 -7.88 -3.84 1.11
C PHE A 24 -9.08 -3.17 0.46
N GLY A 25 -9.29 -3.46 -0.82
CA GLY A 25 -10.42 -2.93 -1.56
C GLY A 25 -10.25 -1.48 -1.99
N MET A 26 -9.05 -0.93 -1.90
CA MET A 26 -8.82 0.48 -2.16
C MET A 26 -7.81 0.69 -3.26
N GLU A 27 -7.95 1.80 -3.95
CA GLU A 27 -6.98 2.24 -4.95
C GLU A 27 -6.19 3.40 -4.38
N MET A 28 -4.89 3.38 -4.63
CA MET A 28 -3.98 4.40 -4.13
C MET A 28 -3.10 4.90 -5.25
N ARG A 29 -2.56 6.09 -5.08
CA ARG A 29 -1.63 6.70 -6.01
C ARG A 29 -0.34 7.01 -5.28
N LEU A 30 0.78 6.75 -5.95
CA LEU A 30 2.09 7.06 -5.38
C LEU A 30 2.21 8.57 -5.16
N ASP A 31 2.65 8.95 -3.97
CA ASP A 31 2.68 10.34 -3.56
C ASP A 31 4.06 10.93 -3.88
N VAL A 32 4.28 11.21 -5.16
CA VAL A 32 5.53 11.78 -5.68
C VAL A 32 5.18 12.72 -6.81
N ALA A 33 6.18 13.48 -7.24
CA ALA A 33 6.02 14.34 -8.39
C ALA A 33 6.02 13.50 -9.67
N PRO A 34 5.29 13.93 -10.72
CA PRO A 34 5.33 13.24 -11.99
C PRO A 34 6.73 13.27 -12.59
N GLN A 35 7.03 12.27 -13.41
CA GLN A 35 8.27 12.27 -14.17
C GLN A 35 8.22 13.34 -15.25
N PRO A 36 9.37 13.90 -15.65
CA PRO A 36 9.39 14.90 -16.72
C PRO A 36 8.72 14.35 -17.97
N GLY A 37 7.87 15.17 -18.56
CA GLY A 37 7.18 14.80 -19.78
C GLY A 37 6.04 13.83 -19.60
N SER A 38 5.65 13.54 -18.37
CA SER A 38 4.57 12.61 -18.08
C SER A 38 3.63 13.19 -17.06
N LYS A 39 2.35 12.96 -17.23
CA LYS A 39 1.35 13.32 -16.22
C LYS A 39 0.89 12.11 -15.43
N ARG A 40 1.42 10.95 -15.75
CA ARG A 40 0.98 9.71 -15.14
C ARG A 40 1.72 9.50 -13.83
N LEU A 41 0.98 9.10 -12.81
CA LEU A 41 1.55 8.66 -11.53
C LEU A 41 1.17 7.21 -11.32
N PRO A 42 2.06 6.41 -10.74
CA PRO A 42 1.73 5.02 -10.48
C PRO A 42 0.53 4.89 -9.55
N THR A 43 -0.28 3.88 -9.83
CA THR A 43 -1.41 3.53 -8.96
C THR A 43 -1.29 2.08 -8.54
N LEU A 44 -1.87 1.80 -7.39
CA LEU A 44 -1.87 0.48 -6.78
C LEU A 44 -3.26 0.22 -6.25
N GLU A 45 -3.90 -0.81 -6.78
CA GLU A 45 -5.20 -1.23 -6.29
C GLU A 45 -5.05 -2.58 -5.62
N ILE A 46 -5.54 -2.70 -4.40
CA ILE A 46 -5.42 -3.94 -3.64
C ILE A 46 -6.82 -4.48 -3.41
N GLY A 47 -7.07 -5.69 -3.91
CA GLY A 47 -8.35 -6.34 -3.73
C GLY A 47 -8.50 -6.92 -2.32
N ASP A 48 -9.68 -7.45 -2.05
CA ASP A 48 -10.01 -7.93 -0.71
C ASP A 48 -9.16 -9.12 -0.27
N SER A 49 -8.64 -9.87 -1.21
CA SER A 49 -7.78 -11.03 -0.90
C SER A 49 -6.30 -10.72 -1.07
N GLY A 50 -5.96 -9.45 -1.19
CA GLY A 50 -4.56 -9.04 -1.31
C GLY A 50 -4.01 -9.03 -2.72
N GLU A 51 -4.82 -9.42 -3.70
CA GLU A 51 -4.36 -9.35 -5.09
C GLU A 51 -4.17 -7.89 -5.48
N ALA A 52 -3.06 -7.61 -6.12
CA ALA A 52 -2.70 -6.24 -6.46
C ALA A 52 -2.71 -6.03 -7.95
N THR A 53 -3.19 -4.87 -8.36
CA THR A 53 -3.09 -4.41 -9.74
C THR A 53 -2.27 -3.13 -9.70
N LEU A 54 -1.20 -3.11 -10.49
CA LEU A 54 -0.29 -1.98 -10.52
C LEU A 54 -0.29 -1.35 -11.90
N GLU A 55 -0.42 -0.03 -11.91
CA GLU A 55 -0.12 0.77 -13.09
C GLU A 55 1.11 1.58 -12.72
N LEU A 56 2.22 1.32 -13.37
CA LEU A 56 3.49 1.94 -13.02
C LEU A 56 3.70 3.19 -13.86
N TRP A 57 4.94 3.66 -13.90
CA TRP A 57 5.26 4.83 -14.73
C TRP A 57 5.03 4.54 -16.20
N CYS A 58 5.26 3.31 -16.62
CA CYS A 58 5.07 2.91 -18.02
C CYS A 58 4.34 1.58 -18.13
N LYS A 59 4.72 0.58 -17.35
CA LYS A 59 4.15 -0.75 -17.46
C LYS A 59 2.99 -0.94 -16.50
N GLY A 60 2.27 -2.02 -16.67
CA GLY A 60 1.25 -2.45 -15.74
C GLY A 60 1.48 -3.90 -15.36
N GLY A 61 0.93 -4.32 -14.24
CA GLY A 61 1.13 -5.69 -13.81
C GLY A 61 0.31 -6.06 -12.60
N LYS A 62 0.60 -7.23 -12.09
CA LYS A 62 -0.10 -7.84 -10.98
C LYS A 62 0.89 -8.25 -9.90
N GLY A 63 0.36 -8.45 -8.71
CA GLY A 63 1.14 -8.97 -7.61
C GLY A 63 0.22 -9.42 -6.50
N GLN A 64 0.81 -9.82 -5.39
CA GLN A 64 0.04 -10.34 -4.27
C GLN A 64 0.62 -9.80 -2.98
N PHE A 65 -0.24 -9.24 -2.15
CA PHE A 65 0.11 -8.82 -0.80
C PHE A 65 -0.32 -9.87 0.20
N SER A 66 0.53 -10.10 1.19
CA SER A 66 0.19 -10.89 2.37
C SER A 66 0.49 -10.02 3.59
N VAL A 67 -0.45 -9.98 4.52
CA VAL A 67 -0.38 -9.03 5.63
C VAL A 67 -0.65 -9.77 6.94
N ALA A 68 0.18 -9.50 7.93
CA ALA A 68 -0.02 -10.01 9.28
C ALA A 68 0.37 -8.89 10.24
N GLY A 69 -0.61 -8.29 10.87
CA GLY A 69 -0.36 -7.12 11.72
C GLY A 69 0.25 -6.00 10.89
N ASN A 70 1.37 -5.45 11.32
CA ASN A 70 2.06 -4.45 10.51
C ASN A 70 3.10 -5.04 9.58
N THR A 71 3.21 -6.34 9.49
CA THR A 71 4.14 -6.99 8.57
C THR A 71 3.46 -7.12 7.22
N VAL A 72 4.20 -6.87 6.16
CA VAL A 72 3.67 -6.98 4.81
C VAL A 72 4.70 -7.69 3.93
N ILE A 73 4.19 -8.48 3.01
CA ILE A 73 5.01 -9.12 1.98
C ILE A 73 4.31 -8.87 0.66
N PHE A 74 5.06 -8.37 -0.30
CA PHE A 74 4.56 -8.20 -1.66
C PHE A 74 5.37 -9.08 -2.59
N VAL A 75 4.67 -9.88 -3.38
CA VAL A 75 5.29 -10.73 -4.39
C VAL A 75 4.81 -10.24 -5.75
N ALA A 76 5.74 -9.83 -6.59
CA ALA A 76 5.42 -9.35 -7.92
C ALA A 76 4.99 -10.52 -8.79
N GLY A 77 3.96 -10.30 -9.59
CA GLY A 77 3.50 -11.23 -10.58
C GLY A 77 3.94 -10.78 -11.96
N PRO A 78 3.22 -11.19 -12.99
CA PRO A 78 3.61 -10.83 -14.36
C PRO A 78 3.35 -9.36 -14.64
N PHE A 79 4.22 -8.76 -15.44
CA PHE A 79 4.09 -7.39 -15.89
C PHE A 79 4.04 -7.35 -17.40
N SER A 80 3.41 -6.31 -17.93
CA SER A 80 3.25 -6.16 -19.36
C SER A 80 4.61 -5.99 -20.04
N ASP A 81 4.63 -6.40 -21.30
CA ASP A 81 5.83 -6.38 -22.12
C ASP A 81 5.93 -5.11 -22.93
N ARG A 82 5.41 -4.04 -22.43
CA ARG A 82 5.38 -2.78 -23.16
C ARG A 82 6.79 -2.20 -23.25
N ALA A 83 7.11 -1.66 -24.42
CA ALA A 83 8.36 -0.95 -24.59
C ALA A 83 8.27 0.39 -23.86
N CYS A 84 9.28 0.73 -23.11
CA CYS A 84 9.31 1.92 -22.29
C CYS A 84 10.59 2.70 -22.50
N PRO A 85 10.53 4.04 -22.42
CA PRO A 85 11.75 4.81 -22.38
C PRO A 85 12.63 4.33 -21.21
N PRO A 86 13.95 4.30 -21.37
CA PRO A 86 14.83 3.72 -20.34
C PRO A 86 14.63 4.30 -18.96
N ALA A 87 14.43 5.61 -18.84
CA ALA A 87 14.25 6.22 -17.53
C ALA A 87 12.99 5.72 -16.83
N ARG A 88 11.90 5.54 -17.58
CA ARG A 88 10.66 5.06 -16.99
C ARG A 88 10.71 3.57 -16.72
N ALA A 89 11.38 2.82 -17.57
CA ALA A 89 11.58 1.39 -17.30
C ALA A 89 12.36 1.20 -16.02
N GLN A 90 13.38 2.01 -15.79
CA GLN A 90 14.16 1.93 -14.56
C GLN A 90 13.32 2.34 -13.35
N ALA A 91 12.53 3.39 -13.50
CA ALA A 91 11.65 3.84 -12.41
C ALA A 91 10.63 2.76 -12.05
N ASP A 92 10.10 2.06 -13.04
CA ASP A 92 9.18 0.95 -12.81
C ASP A 92 9.87 -0.16 -12.02
N ASP A 93 11.09 -0.53 -12.44
CA ASP A 93 11.84 -1.58 -11.75
C ASP A 93 12.15 -1.19 -10.32
N ASP A 94 12.53 0.07 -10.10
CA ASP A 94 12.84 0.56 -8.75
C ASP A 94 11.61 0.52 -7.85
N LEU A 95 10.46 0.88 -8.38
CA LEU A 95 9.23 0.88 -7.61
C LEU A 95 8.82 -0.55 -7.22
N VAL A 96 8.88 -1.47 -8.17
CA VAL A 96 8.56 -2.87 -7.89
C VAL A 96 9.54 -3.46 -6.88
N ALA A 97 10.82 -3.14 -7.01
CA ALA A 97 11.83 -3.61 -6.07
C ALA A 97 11.55 -3.07 -4.67
N ALA A 98 11.21 -1.79 -4.56
CA ALA A 98 10.94 -1.19 -3.26
C ALA A 98 9.71 -1.82 -2.59
N LEU A 99 8.67 -2.11 -3.37
CA LEU A 99 7.51 -2.82 -2.83
C LEU A 99 7.88 -4.22 -2.39
N SER A 100 8.69 -4.91 -3.18
CA SER A 100 9.08 -6.30 -2.87
C SER A 100 9.98 -6.38 -1.65
N GLU A 101 10.70 -5.31 -1.35
CA GLU A 101 11.60 -5.26 -0.20
C GLU A 101 10.95 -4.68 1.05
N ALA A 102 9.72 -4.18 0.94
CA ALA A 102 9.02 -3.64 2.09
C ALA A 102 8.72 -4.76 3.08
N ALA A 103 8.90 -4.47 4.35
CA ALA A 103 8.67 -5.45 5.42
C ALA A 103 7.54 -5.02 6.33
N THR A 104 7.28 -3.74 6.45
CA THR A 104 6.21 -3.24 7.32
C THR A 104 5.39 -2.20 6.58
N TRP A 105 4.20 -1.96 7.10
CA TRP A 105 3.32 -0.94 6.55
C TRP A 105 2.70 -0.16 7.69
N LYS A 106 2.27 1.05 7.38
CA LYS A 106 1.43 1.81 8.30
C LYS A 106 0.52 2.72 7.52
N ARG A 107 -0.55 3.11 8.15
CA ARG A 107 -1.54 3.99 7.53
C ARG A 107 -1.91 5.09 8.50
N GLN A 108 -1.97 6.30 7.99
CA GLN A 108 -2.45 7.45 8.73
C GLN A 108 -3.46 8.16 7.85
N GLY A 109 -4.74 7.93 8.11
CA GLY A 109 -5.80 8.47 7.28
C GLY A 109 -5.70 7.95 5.87
N ASP A 110 -5.48 8.86 4.92
CA ASP A 110 -5.36 8.52 3.51
C ASP A 110 -3.96 8.13 3.10
N GLN A 111 -2.98 8.29 3.97
CA GLN A 111 -1.60 8.00 3.62
C GLN A 111 -1.22 6.61 4.06
N VAL A 112 -0.71 5.82 3.14
CA VAL A 112 -0.24 4.46 3.41
C VAL A 112 1.24 4.41 3.06
N SER A 113 2.05 3.89 3.97
CA SER A 113 3.48 3.77 3.77
C SER A 113 3.88 2.31 3.78
N PHE A 114 4.74 1.94 2.83
CA PHE A 114 5.37 0.63 2.79
C PHE A 114 6.84 0.85 3.08
N ILE A 115 7.35 0.19 4.10
CA ILE A 115 8.65 0.52 4.67
C ILE A 115 9.61 -0.65 4.55
N GLY A 116 10.70 -0.41 3.88
CA GLY A 116 11.82 -1.31 3.73
C GLY A 116 13.07 -0.46 3.64
N PRO A 117 14.08 -0.89 2.89
CA PRO A 117 15.26 -0.04 2.68
C PRO A 117 14.90 1.31 2.07
N LYS A 118 13.83 1.34 1.28
CA LYS A 118 13.22 2.57 0.82
C LYS A 118 11.80 2.61 1.32
N ALA A 119 11.35 3.78 1.74
CA ALA A 119 9.97 3.97 2.13
C ALA A 119 9.18 4.47 0.93
N LEU A 120 8.02 3.87 0.72
CA LEU A 120 7.09 4.30 -0.31
C LEU A 120 5.86 4.86 0.35
N HIS A 121 5.38 5.99 -0.15
CA HIS A 121 4.19 6.64 0.38
C HIS A 121 3.14 6.70 -0.70
N PHE A 122 1.97 6.21 -0.39
CA PHE A 122 0.83 6.25 -1.29
C PHE A 122 -0.28 7.04 -0.63
N ARG A 123 -1.16 7.57 -1.45
CA ARG A 123 -2.33 8.27 -0.97
C ARG A 123 -3.57 7.60 -1.53
N ILE A 124 -4.50 7.26 -0.65
CA ILE A 124 -5.74 6.62 -1.05
C ILE A 124 -6.55 7.61 -1.88
N ASN A 125 -7.07 7.13 -3.00
CA ASN A 125 -7.96 7.94 -3.83
C ASN A 125 -9.32 8.00 -3.17
N THR A 126 -9.66 9.18 -2.69
CA THR A 126 -10.98 9.40 -2.13
C THR A 126 -11.65 10.44 -3.00
N ASN A 127 -12.77 10.12 -3.50
CA ASN A 127 -13.37 11.13 -4.26
C ASN A 127 -14.75 11.31 -4.03
#